data_a4eed946ae4040bff502a7ee8edff0a3
#
_entry.id   a4eed946ae4040bff502a7ee8edff0a3
#
_cell.length_a   1.000
_cell.length_b   1.000
_cell.length_c   1.000
_cell.angle_alpha   90.00
_cell.angle_beta   90.00
_cell.angle_gamma   90.00
#
_symmetry.space_group_name_H-M   'P 1'
#
loop_
_entity.id
_entity.type
_entity.pdbx_description
1 polymer ?
#
loop_
_entity_poly.entity_id
_entity_poly.type
_entity_poly.pdbx_seq_one_letter_code
_entity_poly.pdbx_strand_id
1 'polypeptide(L)'
;EEWTGAQIVFLLCDEIFTRGQPILITVEPRSLAILKIELAQNREATTWKQHWDALAEAGLIAQQTVVSDQGSGLVKGCTLMGLTHHPDLFHLLRPLAICGERFYRKALAAIAREYERGGLAVGRSAAVITKRIAAYEAAKAEADEPIRRYDNFCYLWTALRQTLELFDAQGDFPTLTSRQAE
;
A
#
# COMPACT_ATOMS: atom_id res chain seq x y z
N GLU A 1 9.63 13.58 -34.43
CA GLU A 1 11.07 13.69 -34.15
C GLU A 1 11.64 12.28 -34.07
N GLU A 2 12.60 11.93 -34.93
CA GLU A 2 13.33 10.66 -34.82
C GLU A 2 14.27 10.75 -33.60
N TRP A 3 14.14 9.81 -32.68
CA TRP A 3 14.99 9.68 -31.51
C TRP A 3 16.37 9.20 -31.96
N THR A 4 17.31 10.12 -32.08
CA THR A 4 18.69 9.82 -32.48
C THR A 4 19.58 9.71 -31.25
N GLY A 5 19.75 8.49 -30.73
CA GLY A 5 20.64 8.17 -29.62
C GLY A 5 19.97 7.43 -28.47
N ALA A 6 20.79 6.77 -27.63
CA ALA A 6 20.30 6.07 -26.45
C ALA A 6 19.77 7.07 -25.41
N GLN A 7 18.58 6.82 -24.88
CA GLN A 7 17.95 7.61 -23.84
C GLN A 7 18.00 6.85 -22.51
N ILE A 8 18.50 7.49 -21.47
CA ILE A 8 18.46 6.93 -20.11
C ILE A 8 17.09 7.22 -19.51
N VAL A 9 16.36 6.17 -19.13
CA VAL A 9 14.99 6.25 -18.61
C VAL A 9 14.85 5.58 -17.25
N PHE A 10 13.98 6.13 -16.42
CA PHE A 10 13.52 5.44 -15.23
C PHE A 10 12.40 4.48 -15.59
N LEU A 11 12.34 3.34 -14.93
CA LEU A 11 11.31 2.35 -15.19
C LEU A 11 10.37 2.24 -14.00
N LEU A 12 9.10 2.58 -14.22
CA LEU A 12 7.99 2.24 -13.36
C LEU A 12 7.21 1.12 -14.06
N CYS A 13 7.15 -0.05 -13.42
CA CYS A 13 6.59 -1.25 -14.02
C CYS A 13 5.40 -1.77 -13.20
N ASP A 14 4.37 -2.24 -13.90
CA ASP A 14 3.19 -2.83 -13.28
C ASP A 14 2.59 -3.90 -14.21
N GLU A 15 1.71 -4.72 -13.64
CA GLU A 15 0.97 -5.76 -14.34
C GLU A 15 -0.53 -5.53 -14.18
N ILE A 16 -1.25 -5.46 -15.28
CA ILE A 16 -2.71 -5.57 -15.25
C ILE A 16 -3.14 -6.87 -15.92
N PHE A 17 -4.35 -7.31 -15.65
CA PHE A 17 -4.82 -8.58 -16.20
C PHE A 17 -6.06 -8.39 -17.04
N THR A 18 -6.07 -9.06 -18.20
CA THR A 18 -7.26 -9.21 -19.03
C THR A 18 -7.52 -10.70 -19.28
N ARG A 19 -8.71 -11.17 -18.91
CA ARG A 19 -9.12 -12.59 -19.08
C ARG A 19 -8.08 -13.60 -18.56
N GLY A 20 -7.37 -13.24 -17.47
CA GLY A 20 -6.33 -14.10 -16.88
C GLY A 20 -4.95 -14.01 -17.52
N GLN A 21 -4.78 -13.22 -18.58
CA GLN A 21 -3.49 -12.96 -19.20
C GLN A 21 -2.89 -11.66 -18.67
N PRO A 22 -1.59 -11.62 -18.34
CA PRO A 22 -0.93 -10.42 -17.90
C PRO A 22 -0.64 -9.47 -19.07
N ILE A 23 -0.88 -8.20 -18.82
CA ILE A 23 -0.43 -7.10 -19.67
C ILE A 23 0.70 -6.43 -18.89
N LEU A 24 1.91 -6.50 -19.41
CA LEU A 24 3.08 -5.86 -18.83
C LEU A 24 3.12 -4.40 -19.30
N ILE A 25 3.32 -3.49 -18.36
CA ILE A 25 3.36 -2.06 -18.64
C ILE A 25 4.64 -1.48 -18.05
N THR A 26 5.34 -0.70 -18.85
CA THR A 26 6.47 0.11 -18.41
C THR A 26 6.25 1.57 -18.78
N VAL A 27 6.40 2.44 -17.78
CA VAL A 27 6.19 3.88 -17.87
C VAL A 27 7.47 4.59 -17.44
N GLU A 28 7.79 5.70 -18.09
CA GLU A 28 8.80 6.65 -17.60
C GLU A 28 8.11 7.68 -16.69
N PRO A 29 8.42 7.69 -15.36
CA PRO A 29 7.61 8.44 -14.39
C PRO A 29 7.75 9.97 -14.48
N ARG A 30 8.81 10.51 -15.04
CA ARG A 30 9.00 11.96 -15.19
C ARG A 30 8.16 12.56 -16.29
N SER A 31 8.12 11.88 -17.42
CA SER A 31 7.35 12.32 -18.61
C SER A 31 5.94 11.74 -18.64
N LEU A 32 5.66 10.73 -17.82
CA LEU A 32 4.47 9.90 -17.86
C LEU A 32 4.28 9.17 -19.19
N ALA A 33 5.36 9.03 -19.96
CA ALA A 33 5.34 8.32 -21.23
C ALA A 33 5.23 6.81 -21.00
N ILE A 34 4.27 6.18 -21.66
CA ILE A 34 4.19 4.73 -21.70
C ILE A 34 5.27 4.26 -22.68
N LEU A 35 6.31 3.60 -22.16
CA LEU A 35 7.43 3.12 -22.97
C LEU A 35 7.07 1.83 -23.70
N LYS A 36 6.34 0.93 -23.03
CA LYS A 36 5.87 -0.34 -23.64
C LYS A 36 4.63 -0.86 -22.91
N ILE A 37 3.70 -1.39 -23.71
CA ILE A 37 2.58 -2.23 -23.25
C ILE A 37 2.65 -3.52 -24.03
N GLU A 38 2.55 -4.65 -23.35
CA GLU A 38 2.66 -5.96 -23.96
C GLU A 38 1.69 -6.96 -23.33
N LEU A 39 0.86 -7.60 -24.15
CA LEU A 39 0.07 -8.76 -23.74
C LEU A 39 1.02 -9.97 -23.69
N ALA A 40 1.33 -10.45 -22.49
CA ALA A 40 2.29 -11.52 -22.30
C ALA A 40 1.61 -12.87 -22.04
N GLN A 41 2.33 -13.97 -22.30
CA GLN A 41 1.85 -15.32 -22.01
C GLN A 41 1.86 -15.62 -20.50
N ASN A 42 2.82 -15.05 -19.79
CA ASN A 42 3.01 -15.18 -18.35
C ASN A 42 3.75 -13.95 -17.82
N ARG A 43 3.97 -13.91 -16.51
CA ARG A 43 4.68 -12.83 -15.81
C ARG A 43 5.97 -13.31 -15.14
N GLU A 44 6.65 -14.27 -15.74
CA GLU A 44 7.88 -14.80 -15.23
C GLU A 44 9.06 -13.85 -15.44
N ALA A 45 10.15 -14.08 -14.72
CA ALA A 45 11.36 -13.27 -14.79
C ALA A 45 11.94 -13.13 -16.21
N THR A 46 11.88 -14.23 -16.96
CA THR A 46 12.33 -14.26 -18.37
C THR A 46 11.46 -13.42 -19.28
N THR A 47 10.14 -13.38 -19.04
CA THR A 47 9.20 -12.55 -19.80
C THR A 47 9.44 -11.07 -19.52
N TRP A 48 9.65 -10.69 -18.27
CA TRP A 48 10.05 -9.32 -17.92
C TRP A 48 11.40 -8.93 -18.50
N LYS A 49 12.38 -9.84 -18.47
CA LYS A 49 13.66 -9.61 -19.12
C LYS A 49 13.49 -9.32 -20.63
N GLN A 50 12.75 -10.13 -21.34
CA GLN A 50 12.46 -9.93 -22.78
C GLN A 50 11.75 -8.61 -23.04
N HIS A 51 10.82 -8.23 -22.15
CA HIS A 51 10.11 -6.96 -22.24
C HIS A 51 11.08 -5.77 -22.15
N TRP A 52 12.06 -5.80 -21.25
CA TRP A 52 13.06 -4.75 -21.10
C TRP A 52 14.19 -4.83 -22.15
N ASP A 53 14.57 -6.03 -22.58
CA ASP A 53 15.53 -6.18 -23.70
C ASP A 53 14.99 -5.45 -24.96
N ALA A 54 13.70 -5.60 -25.25
CA ALA A 54 13.08 -4.90 -26.39
C ALA A 54 13.06 -3.36 -26.22
N LEU A 55 12.98 -2.83 -24.98
CA LEU A 55 13.16 -1.40 -24.75
C LEU A 55 14.60 -0.96 -24.99
N ALA A 56 15.58 -1.76 -24.55
CA ALA A 56 16.99 -1.48 -24.79
C ALA A 56 17.34 -1.50 -26.29
N GLU A 57 16.78 -2.45 -27.04
CA GLU A 57 16.90 -2.51 -28.53
C GLU A 57 16.32 -1.27 -29.21
N ALA A 58 15.25 -0.70 -28.63
CA ALA A 58 14.65 0.55 -29.09
C ALA A 58 15.44 1.81 -28.64
N GLY A 59 16.61 1.65 -27.99
CA GLY A 59 17.45 2.74 -27.52
C GLY A 59 17.06 3.32 -26.15
N LEU A 60 16.13 2.67 -25.41
CA LEU A 60 15.70 3.10 -24.09
C LEU A 60 16.47 2.31 -23.01
N ILE A 61 17.49 2.94 -22.43
CA ILE A 61 18.37 2.29 -21.44
C ILE A 61 17.86 2.57 -20.02
N ALA A 62 17.54 1.50 -19.27
CA ALA A 62 17.12 1.61 -17.89
C ALA A 62 18.24 2.20 -16.99
N GLN A 63 17.91 3.21 -16.20
CA GLN A 63 18.81 3.76 -15.19
C GLN A 63 18.82 2.82 -13.98
N GLN A 64 19.62 1.79 -13.98
CA GLN A 64 19.93 0.86 -12.88
C GLN A 64 18.82 0.50 -11.88
N THR A 65 17.66 1.13 -11.96
CA THR A 65 16.57 1.06 -10.98
C THR A 65 15.22 0.84 -11.65
N VAL A 66 14.44 -0.09 -11.11
CA VAL A 66 13.05 -0.34 -11.45
C VAL A 66 12.18 -0.15 -10.22
N VAL A 67 11.12 0.62 -10.33
CA VAL A 67 10.09 0.75 -9.30
C VAL A 67 8.87 -0.09 -9.73
N SER A 68 8.41 -1.00 -8.86
CA SER A 68 7.24 -1.81 -9.17
C SER A 68 6.61 -2.41 -7.90
N ASP A 69 5.55 -3.19 -8.07
CA ASP A 69 5.05 -4.07 -7.03
C ASP A 69 6.12 -5.13 -6.66
N GLN A 70 5.86 -5.92 -5.63
CA GLN A 70 6.75 -7.01 -5.21
C GLN A 70 6.46 -8.33 -5.94
N GLY A 71 5.95 -8.28 -7.15
CA GLY A 71 5.71 -9.45 -7.99
C GLY A 71 6.98 -10.27 -8.18
N SER A 72 6.92 -11.57 -7.86
CA SER A 72 8.13 -12.42 -7.87
C SER A 72 8.82 -12.48 -9.24
N GLY A 73 8.06 -12.35 -10.34
CA GLY A 73 8.60 -12.29 -11.69
C GLY A 73 9.36 -11.00 -11.95
N LEU A 74 8.79 -9.85 -11.54
CA LEU A 74 9.44 -8.53 -11.65
C LEU A 74 10.75 -8.49 -10.85
N VAL A 75 10.71 -8.84 -9.56
CA VAL A 75 11.90 -8.84 -8.70
C VAL A 75 13.03 -9.73 -9.26
N LYS A 76 12.69 -10.94 -9.69
CA LYS A 76 13.68 -11.85 -10.31
C LYS A 76 14.14 -11.34 -11.69
N GLY A 77 13.24 -10.73 -12.45
CA GLY A 77 13.58 -10.09 -13.74
C GLY A 77 14.60 -8.97 -13.56
N CYS A 78 14.43 -8.11 -12.56
CA CYS A 78 15.43 -7.10 -12.18
C CYS A 78 16.78 -7.73 -11.88
N THR A 79 16.81 -8.81 -11.10
CA THR A 79 18.05 -9.55 -10.80
C THR A 79 18.73 -10.07 -12.07
N LEU A 80 17.96 -10.64 -13.03
CA LEU A 80 18.51 -11.13 -14.30
C LEU A 80 19.11 -10.02 -15.18
N MET A 81 18.59 -8.81 -15.04
CA MET A 81 19.08 -7.63 -15.78
C MET A 81 20.15 -6.85 -15.03
N GLY A 82 20.51 -7.22 -13.80
CA GLY A 82 21.42 -6.45 -12.95
C GLY A 82 20.82 -5.11 -12.49
N LEU A 83 19.49 -5.00 -12.46
CA LEU A 83 18.77 -3.81 -12.02
C LEU A 83 18.43 -3.90 -10.54
N THR A 84 18.42 -2.75 -9.86
CA THR A 84 17.97 -2.64 -8.47
C THR A 84 16.45 -2.47 -8.45
N HIS A 85 15.76 -3.36 -7.75
CA HIS A 85 14.31 -3.27 -7.55
C HIS A 85 13.99 -2.40 -6.32
N HIS A 86 13.09 -1.44 -6.49
CA HIS A 86 12.46 -0.70 -5.41
C HIS A 86 10.96 -0.97 -5.40
N PRO A 87 10.38 -1.36 -4.25
CA PRO A 87 8.94 -1.52 -4.14
C PRO A 87 8.25 -0.16 -4.29
N ASP A 88 7.15 -0.11 -5.04
CA ASP A 88 6.35 1.08 -5.09
C ASP A 88 5.59 1.31 -3.77
N LEU A 89 5.37 2.56 -3.47
CA LEU A 89 4.81 2.99 -2.19
C LEU A 89 3.34 2.53 -2.01
N PHE A 90 2.57 2.49 -3.08
CA PHE A 90 1.17 2.08 -3.03
C PHE A 90 1.04 0.62 -2.59
N HIS A 91 1.79 -0.28 -3.23
CA HIS A 91 1.77 -1.71 -2.89
C HIS A 91 2.37 -2.00 -1.51
N LEU A 92 3.34 -1.18 -1.07
CA LEU A 92 3.90 -1.27 0.27
C LEU A 92 2.88 -0.88 1.36
N LEU A 93 2.11 0.19 1.13
CA LEU A 93 1.16 0.72 2.10
C LEU A 93 -0.20 -0.01 2.11
N ARG A 94 -0.59 -0.63 1.01
CA ARG A 94 -1.87 -1.32 0.87
C ARG A 94 -2.13 -2.38 1.97
N PRO A 95 -1.19 -3.30 2.31
CA PRO A 95 -1.40 -4.25 3.40
C PRO A 95 -1.65 -3.58 4.75
N LEU A 96 -0.99 -2.45 5.02
CA LEU A 96 -1.19 -1.67 6.23
C LEU A 96 -2.58 -1.04 6.26
N ALA A 97 -3.05 -0.48 5.15
CA ALA A 97 -4.41 0.06 5.04
C ALA A 97 -5.48 -1.03 5.30
N ILE A 98 -5.29 -2.25 4.76
CA ILE A 98 -6.16 -3.40 5.02
C ILE A 98 -6.13 -3.78 6.51
N CYS A 99 -4.97 -3.70 7.15
CA CYS A 99 -4.84 -3.95 8.59
C CYS A 99 -5.66 -2.92 9.39
N GLY A 100 -5.57 -1.64 9.05
CA GLY A 100 -6.34 -0.55 9.65
C GLY A 100 -7.85 -0.77 9.54
N GLU A 101 -8.33 -1.19 8.37
CA GLU A 101 -9.74 -1.52 8.17
C GLU A 101 -10.21 -2.66 9.10
N ARG A 102 -9.36 -3.66 9.34
CA ARG A 102 -9.68 -4.75 10.29
C ARG A 102 -9.75 -4.25 11.73
N PHE A 103 -8.85 -3.36 12.15
CA PHE A 103 -8.92 -2.74 13.49
C PHE A 103 -10.16 -1.88 13.63
N TYR A 104 -10.48 -1.06 12.64
CA TYR A 104 -11.69 -0.26 12.60
C TYR A 104 -12.96 -1.10 12.80
N ARG A 105 -13.13 -2.17 12.02
CA ARG A 105 -14.29 -3.06 12.14
C ARG A 105 -14.40 -3.71 13.52
N LYS A 106 -13.26 -4.10 14.13
CA LYS A 106 -13.24 -4.66 15.48
C LYS A 106 -13.64 -3.61 16.53
N ALA A 107 -13.14 -2.40 16.43
CA ALA A 107 -13.50 -1.29 17.32
C ALA A 107 -14.98 -0.96 17.20
N LEU A 108 -15.52 -0.80 15.99
CA LEU A 108 -16.95 -0.57 15.76
C LEU A 108 -17.83 -1.70 16.33
N ALA A 109 -17.46 -2.96 16.11
CA ALA A 109 -18.22 -4.09 16.65
C ALA A 109 -18.19 -4.13 18.18
N ALA A 110 -17.10 -3.67 18.81
CA ALA A 110 -17.00 -3.58 20.26
C ALA A 110 -17.87 -2.43 20.80
N ILE A 111 -17.83 -1.26 20.18
CA ILE A 111 -18.70 -0.11 20.51
C ILE A 111 -20.19 -0.48 20.35
N ALA A 112 -20.55 -1.16 19.26
CA ALA A 112 -21.92 -1.60 19.03
C ALA A 112 -22.43 -2.53 20.16
N ARG A 113 -21.60 -3.49 20.59
CA ARG A 113 -21.93 -4.39 21.71
C ARG A 113 -22.08 -3.62 23.02
N GLU A 114 -21.22 -2.68 23.32
CA GLU A 114 -21.35 -1.80 24.48
C GLU A 114 -22.65 -1.02 24.43
N TYR A 115 -22.96 -0.39 23.30
CA TYR A 115 -24.22 0.35 23.10
C TYR A 115 -25.47 -0.52 23.30
N GLU A 116 -25.49 -1.72 22.71
CA GLU A 116 -26.61 -2.68 22.88
C GLU A 116 -26.81 -3.08 24.34
N ARG A 117 -25.71 -3.22 25.12
CA ARG A 117 -25.79 -3.57 26.56
C ARG A 117 -26.16 -2.38 27.42
N GLY A 118 -25.84 -1.14 26.98
CA GLY A 118 -26.17 0.10 27.67
C GLY A 118 -27.65 0.49 27.68
N GLY A 119 -28.49 -0.23 26.92
CA GLY A 119 -29.95 0.03 26.85
C GLY A 119 -30.63 0.02 28.22
N LEU A 120 -31.39 1.09 28.53
CA LEU A 120 -32.12 1.23 29.81
C LEU A 120 -33.14 0.12 30.04
N ALA A 121 -33.13 -0.44 31.25
CA ALA A 121 -34.08 -1.47 31.69
C ALA A 121 -35.22 -0.87 32.52
N VAL A 122 -35.99 0.05 31.93
CA VAL A 122 -37.11 0.71 32.63
C VAL A 122 -38.18 -0.32 33.01
N GLY A 123 -38.66 -0.21 34.27
CA GLY A 123 -39.76 -1.08 34.77
C GLY A 123 -39.36 -2.53 35.11
N ARG A 124 -38.07 -2.85 35.22
CA ARG A 124 -37.57 -4.19 35.58
C ARG A 124 -37.22 -4.31 37.06
N SER A 125 -37.18 -5.56 37.56
CA SER A 125 -36.77 -5.82 38.96
C SER A 125 -35.28 -5.43 39.20
N ALA A 126 -34.96 -5.16 40.47
CA ALA A 126 -33.58 -4.80 40.88
C ALA A 126 -32.53 -5.84 40.42
N ALA A 127 -32.85 -7.13 40.54
CA ALA A 127 -31.95 -8.20 40.09
C ALA A 127 -31.67 -8.16 38.60
N VAL A 128 -32.68 -7.83 37.77
CA VAL A 128 -32.50 -7.67 36.30
C VAL A 128 -31.64 -6.44 35.99
N ILE A 129 -31.84 -5.35 36.72
CA ILE A 129 -31.04 -4.12 36.54
C ILE A 129 -29.60 -4.40 36.91
N THR A 130 -29.30 -5.03 38.04
CA THR A 130 -27.91 -5.39 38.46
C THR A 130 -27.21 -6.27 37.42
N LYS A 131 -27.90 -7.30 36.89
CA LYS A 131 -27.37 -8.17 35.84
C LYS A 131 -27.03 -7.38 34.56
N ARG A 132 -27.87 -6.42 34.18
CA ARG A 132 -27.62 -5.59 32.99
C ARG A 132 -26.47 -4.63 33.19
N ILE A 133 -26.34 -4.00 34.36
CA ILE A 133 -25.20 -3.16 34.69
C ILE A 133 -23.91 -3.97 34.59
N ALA A 134 -23.86 -5.16 35.19
CA ALA A 134 -22.67 -6.01 35.09
C ALA A 134 -22.35 -6.41 33.63
N ALA A 135 -23.36 -6.70 32.82
CA ALA A 135 -23.13 -7.00 31.40
C ALA A 135 -22.67 -5.79 30.58
N TYR A 136 -23.12 -4.59 30.92
CA TYR A 136 -22.65 -3.35 30.32
C TYR A 136 -21.19 -3.06 30.70
N GLU A 137 -20.84 -3.13 31.97
CA GLU A 137 -19.47 -2.90 32.46
C GLU A 137 -18.48 -3.91 31.83
N ALA A 138 -18.88 -5.17 31.69
CA ALA A 138 -18.09 -6.18 31.00
C ALA A 138 -17.89 -5.82 29.52
N ALA A 139 -18.96 -5.43 28.80
CA ALA A 139 -18.88 -5.05 27.38
C ALA A 139 -18.01 -3.78 27.18
N LYS A 140 -18.11 -2.83 28.11
CA LYS A 140 -17.26 -1.62 28.11
C LYS A 140 -15.78 -1.98 28.28
N ALA A 141 -15.45 -2.81 29.26
CA ALA A 141 -14.08 -3.28 29.45
C ALA A 141 -13.54 -4.06 28.24
N GLU A 142 -14.38 -4.87 27.58
CA GLU A 142 -14.03 -5.57 26.36
C GLU A 142 -13.83 -4.63 25.14
N ALA A 143 -14.45 -3.43 25.16
CA ALA A 143 -14.33 -2.47 24.06
C ALA A 143 -13.02 -1.68 24.10
N ASP A 144 -12.43 -1.48 25.28
CA ASP A 144 -11.24 -0.63 25.46
C ASP A 144 -10.06 -1.07 24.59
N GLU A 145 -9.76 -2.37 24.53
CA GLU A 145 -8.60 -2.89 23.79
C GLU A 145 -8.74 -2.77 22.25
N PRO A 146 -9.85 -3.16 21.61
CA PRO A 146 -10.05 -2.93 20.19
C PRO A 146 -10.02 -1.44 19.80
N ILE A 147 -10.60 -0.55 20.62
CA ILE A 147 -10.59 0.90 20.38
C ILE A 147 -9.16 1.41 20.46
N ARG A 148 -8.44 1.11 21.53
CA ARG A 148 -7.04 1.52 21.72
C ARG A 148 -6.13 1.04 20.59
N ARG A 149 -6.32 -0.19 20.09
CA ARG A 149 -5.56 -0.70 18.94
C ARG A 149 -5.83 0.10 17.68
N TYR A 150 -7.08 0.46 17.44
CA TYR A 150 -7.43 1.29 16.29
C TYR A 150 -6.86 2.70 16.40
N ASP A 151 -6.96 3.34 17.57
CA ASP A 151 -6.42 4.68 17.80
C ASP A 151 -4.90 4.69 17.64
N ASN A 152 -4.19 3.71 18.20
CA ASN A 152 -2.75 3.56 18.00
C ASN A 152 -2.39 3.35 16.53
N PHE A 153 -3.17 2.56 15.81
CA PHE A 153 -2.97 2.39 14.38
C PHE A 153 -3.15 3.72 13.64
N CYS A 154 -4.20 4.48 13.93
CA CYS A 154 -4.45 5.78 13.30
C CYS A 154 -3.31 6.76 13.55
N TYR A 155 -2.80 6.80 14.77
CA TYR A 155 -1.65 7.63 15.12
C TYR A 155 -0.41 7.25 14.30
N LEU A 156 -0.02 5.97 14.31
CA LEU A 156 1.15 5.48 13.58
C LEU A 156 0.97 5.62 12.06
N TRP A 157 -0.23 5.38 11.55
CA TRP A 157 -0.56 5.56 10.13
C TRP A 157 -0.41 7.01 9.68
N THR A 158 -0.88 7.95 10.51
CA THR A 158 -0.73 9.38 10.24
C THR A 158 0.74 9.79 10.25
N ALA A 159 1.50 9.38 11.25
CA ALA A 159 2.94 9.65 11.33
C ALA A 159 3.69 9.07 10.13
N LEU A 160 3.41 7.80 9.75
CA LEU A 160 4.00 7.17 8.58
C LEU A 160 3.70 7.96 7.30
N ARG A 161 2.45 8.38 7.09
CA ARG A 161 2.07 9.15 5.91
C ARG A 161 2.79 10.50 5.85
N GLN A 162 2.89 11.21 6.97
CA GLN A 162 3.64 12.46 7.06
C GLN A 162 5.12 12.28 6.70
N THR A 163 5.75 11.21 7.20
CA THR A 163 7.14 10.87 6.87
C THR A 163 7.35 10.57 5.37
N LEU A 164 6.30 10.07 4.70
CA LEU A 164 6.33 9.69 3.28
C LEU A 164 5.85 10.81 2.35
N GLU A 165 5.43 11.96 2.87
CA GLU A 165 5.04 13.11 2.04
C GLU A 165 6.22 13.56 1.17
N LEU A 166 5.95 13.79 -0.12
CA LEU A 166 6.96 14.21 -1.08
C LEU A 166 7.40 15.67 -0.85
N PHE A 167 6.50 16.47 -0.27
CA PHE A 167 6.72 17.88 -0.03
C PHE A 167 6.53 18.19 1.46
N ASP A 168 7.35 19.08 1.99
CA ASP A 168 7.14 19.64 3.31
C ASP A 168 6.02 20.72 3.32
N ALA A 169 5.77 21.31 4.48
CA ALA A 169 4.75 22.37 4.62
C ALA A 169 5.05 23.64 3.79
N GLN A 170 6.28 23.80 3.33
CA GLN A 170 6.75 24.89 2.48
C GLN A 170 6.64 24.56 0.99
N GLY A 171 6.37 23.29 0.64
CA GLY A 171 6.30 22.80 -0.73
C GLY A 171 7.65 22.37 -1.31
N ASP A 172 8.68 22.30 -0.48
CA ASP A 172 10.01 21.82 -0.86
C ASP A 172 10.16 20.29 -0.66
N PHE A 173 11.07 19.67 -1.41
CA PHE A 173 11.42 18.27 -1.19
C PHE A 173 12.24 18.13 0.09
N PRO A 174 11.73 17.43 1.13
CA PRO A 174 12.51 17.20 2.34
C PRO A 174 13.74 16.37 2.03
N THR A 175 14.88 16.76 2.58
CA THR A 175 16.11 15.99 2.44
C THR A 175 16.05 14.67 3.19
N LEU A 176 16.86 13.68 2.77
CA LEU A 176 16.96 12.41 3.49
C LEU A 176 17.31 12.62 4.97
N THR A 177 18.19 13.59 5.24
CA THR A 177 18.64 13.94 6.59
C THR A 177 17.50 14.52 7.44
N SER A 178 16.63 15.39 6.86
CA SER A 178 15.48 15.93 7.60
C SER A 178 14.47 14.83 7.94
N ARG A 179 14.26 13.87 7.03
CA ARG A 179 13.36 12.72 7.27
C ARG A 179 13.87 11.71 8.28
N GLN A 180 15.19 11.64 8.49
CA GLN A 180 15.80 10.75 9.50
C GLN A 180 15.81 11.36 10.91
N ALA A 181 15.57 12.69 11.01
CA ALA A 181 15.52 13.41 12.28
C ALA A 181 14.12 13.46 12.91
N GLU A 182 13.07 13.09 12.17
CA GLU A 182 11.68 12.94 12.65
C GLU A 182 11.43 11.51 13.17
#